data_6c8b8d421d00dfddca4ca0909dea4b65
#
_entry.id   6c8b8d421d00dfddca4ca0909dea4b65
#
_cell.length_a   1.000
_cell.length_b   1.000
_cell.length_c   1.000
_cell.angle_alpha   90.00
_cell.angle_beta   90.00
_cell.angle_gamma   90.00
#
_symmetry.space_group_name_H-M   'P 1'
#
loop_
_entity.id
_entity.type
_entity.pdbx_description
1 polymer ?
#
loop_
_entity_poly.entity_id
_entity_poly.type
_entity_poly.pdbx_seq_one_letter_code
_entity_poly.pdbx_strand_id
1 'polypeptide(L)'
;MVIYISNDEMEKCKKIVVVGSTNVDLIARVSHLPEPGETIGDAEYCLSYGGKGANQAIAAARSGGHVSFISCLGDDAYADTLITSFVDSGIDVDYIQKCVRHSTGIAFIFVAENGENCIAVAPGANNLLRGERMDTILPVIKEADALVLQLEIPYESVISLIEYAHTVDTKIILNPAPAKQIPSYILEKVDILILNETEAMLIAGQSLDFSEPIGIARSLLRRVGQVVILTLGEKGSVIVSDEMEKQIPSYVV
;
A
#
# COMPACT_ATOMS: atom_id res chain seq x y z
N MET A 1 -16.06 -13.96 -29.17
CA MET A 1 -16.18 -12.59 -29.69
C MET A 1 -14.88 -11.88 -29.32
N VAL A 2 -13.97 -11.72 -30.28
CA VAL A 2 -12.71 -10.99 -30.08
C VAL A 2 -13.05 -9.52 -30.22
N ILE A 3 -12.93 -8.77 -29.14
CA ILE A 3 -13.05 -7.30 -29.19
C ILE A 3 -11.74 -6.79 -29.78
N TYR A 4 -11.74 -6.38 -31.03
CA TYR A 4 -10.67 -5.59 -31.63
C TYR A 4 -10.71 -4.19 -31.02
N ILE A 5 -9.79 -3.92 -30.08
CA ILE A 5 -9.46 -2.57 -29.65
C ILE A 5 -8.59 -1.98 -30.76
N SER A 6 -8.98 -0.84 -31.29
CA SER A 6 -8.27 -0.15 -32.37
C SER A 6 -6.85 0.21 -31.90
N ASN A 7 -5.83 0.07 -32.79
CA ASN A 7 -4.43 0.39 -32.51
C ASN A 7 -4.16 1.87 -32.09
N ASP A 8 -5.14 2.77 -32.22
CA ASP A 8 -5.06 4.16 -31.76
C ASP A 8 -5.33 4.34 -30.25
N GLU A 9 -5.83 3.30 -29.59
CA GLU A 9 -6.00 3.22 -28.13
C GLU A 9 -4.99 2.25 -27.48
N MET A 10 -3.85 1.98 -28.09
CA MET A 10 -2.70 1.45 -27.36
C MET A 10 -2.31 2.55 -26.36
N GLU A 11 -2.97 2.47 -25.22
CA GLU A 11 -2.87 3.38 -24.10
C GLU A 11 -1.42 3.71 -23.81
N LYS A 12 -1.13 4.99 -23.87
CA LYS A 12 0.08 5.57 -23.30
C LYS A 12 0.21 4.98 -21.91
N CYS A 13 1.27 4.21 -21.69
CA CYS A 13 1.53 3.55 -20.41
C CYS A 13 1.34 4.57 -19.28
N LYS A 14 0.46 4.26 -18.31
CA LYS A 14 0.10 5.21 -17.25
C LYS A 14 1.28 5.47 -16.34
N LYS A 15 1.56 6.73 -16.07
CA LYS A 15 2.57 7.16 -15.10
C LYS A 15 1.98 7.05 -13.70
N ILE A 16 2.55 6.20 -12.88
CA ILE A 16 2.10 5.94 -11.52
C ILE A 16 3.21 6.34 -10.55
N VAL A 17 2.91 7.20 -9.62
CA VAL A 17 3.78 7.51 -8.49
C VAL A 17 3.30 6.73 -7.28
N VAL A 18 4.16 5.92 -6.70
CA VAL A 18 3.92 5.25 -5.43
C VAL A 18 4.79 5.91 -4.36
N VAL A 19 4.17 6.43 -3.31
CA VAL A 19 4.89 6.96 -2.15
C VAL A 19 4.59 6.08 -0.95
N GLY A 20 5.61 5.45 -0.38
CA GLY A 20 5.35 4.50 0.69
C GLY A 20 6.57 3.82 1.27
N SER A 21 6.27 2.86 2.13
CA SER A 21 7.22 2.09 2.91
C SER A 21 7.97 1.04 2.11
N THR A 22 9.18 0.76 2.57
CA THR A 22 9.96 -0.41 2.19
C THR A 22 10.44 -1.10 3.45
N ASN A 23 10.19 -2.40 3.59
CA ASN A 23 10.58 -3.20 4.74
C ASN A 23 11.37 -4.43 4.32
N VAL A 24 12.19 -4.91 5.24
CA VAL A 24 12.71 -6.27 5.24
C VAL A 24 11.90 -7.08 6.25
N ASP A 25 11.28 -8.15 5.79
CA ASP A 25 10.46 -9.03 6.61
C ASP A 25 11.35 -10.18 7.11
N LEU A 26 11.62 -10.19 8.41
CA LEU A 26 12.35 -11.25 9.11
C LEU A 26 11.32 -12.23 9.66
N ILE A 27 11.13 -13.36 8.98
CA ILE A 27 10.09 -14.31 9.28
C ILE A 27 10.70 -15.50 10.03
N ALA A 28 10.20 -15.77 11.24
CA ALA A 28 10.49 -16.95 12.01
C ALA A 28 9.26 -17.87 12.03
N ARG A 29 9.38 -19.06 11.45
CA ARG A 29 8.37 -20.11 11.57
C ARG A 29 8.65 -20.91 12.82
N VAL A 30 7.67 -21.04 13.70
CA VAL A 30 7.77 -21.63 15.03
C VAL A 30 6.64 -22.62 15.27
N SER A 31 6.85 -23.58 16.16
CA SER A 31 5.80 -24.52 16.56
C SER A 31 4.59 -23.82 17.20
N HIS A 32 4.83 -22.77 17.98
CA HIS A 32 3.83 -21.89 18.59
C HIS A 32 4.43 -20.50 18.83
N LEU A 33 3.59 -19.50 19.09
CA LEU A 33 4.08 -18.16 19.44
C LEU A 33 4.74 -18.18 20.82
N PRO A 34 5.99 -17.66 20.99
CA PRO A 34 6.70 -17.71 22.26
C PRO A 34 5.97 -16.91 23.35
N GLU A 35 5.88 -17.51 24.54
CA GLU A 35 5.41 -16.84 25.75
C GLU A 35 6.52 -15.96 26.37
N PRO A 36 6.16 -14.96 27.21
CA PRO A 36 7.16 -14.15 27.91
C PRO A 36 8.12 -15.01 28.74
N GLY A 37 9.41 -14.93 28.41
CA GLY A 37 10.48 -15.70 29.06
C GLY A 37 10.78 -17.06 28.44
N GLU A 38 10.02 -17.49 27.45
CA GLU A 38 10.27 -18.73 26.71
C GLU A 38 11.35 -18.55 25.64
N THR A 39 12.08 -19.64 25.38
CA THR A 39 13.01 -19.74 24.25
C THR A 39 12.62 -20.92 23.38
N ILE A 40 12.25 -20.65 22.13
CA ILE A 40 11.99 -21.68 21.11
C ILE A 40 13.27 -21.90 20.32
N GLY A 41 13.76 -23.15 20.29
CA GLY A 41 15.06 -23.50 19.70
C GLY A 41 14.98 -24.13 18.30
N ASP A 42 13.79 -24.36 17.76
CA ASP A 42 13.52 -25.07 16.51
C ASP A 42 12.94 -24.18 15.40
N ALA A 43 13.10 -22.85 15.54
CA ALA A 43 12.59 -21.91 14.57
C ALA A 43 13.29 -21.99 13.21
N GLU A 44 12.50 -22.01 12.14
CA GLU A 44 13.01 -21.81 10.79
C GLU A 44 12.96 -20.31 10.43
N TYR A 45 14.08 -19.80 9.90
CA TYR A 45 14.19 -18.40 9.51
C TYR A 45 14.15 -18.23 7.99
N CYS A 46 13.37 -17.27 7.53
CA CYS A 46 13.46 -16.77 6.16
C CYS A 46 13.38 -15.25 6.12
N LEU A 47 14.00 -14.68 5.09
CA LEU A 47 13.97 -13.25 4.79
C LEU A 47 13.12 -13.02 3.54
N SER A 48 12.24 -12.03 3.59
CA SER A 48 11.48 -11.55 2.45
C SER A 48 11.59 -10.02 2.37
N TYR A 49 11.27 -9.48 1.23
CA TYR A 49 11.17 -8.04 1.05
C TYR A 49 9.70 -7.65 0.99
N GLY A 50 9.35 -6.62 1.74
CA GLY A 50 7.98 -6.19 1.94
C GLY A 50 7.85 -4.67 2.10
N GLY A 51 6.85 -4.28 2.84
CA GLY A 51 6.39 -2.89 2.94
C GLY A 51 5.26 -2.63 1.93
N LYS A 52 4.18 -2.00 2.41
CA LYS A 52 2.98 -1.78 1.58
C LYS A 52 3.29 -0.95 0.34
N GLY A 53 4.15 0.08 0.48
CA GLY A 53 4.61 0.89 -0.65
C GLY A 53 5.34 0.07 -1.70
N ALA A 54 6.36 -0.70 -1.29
CA ALA A 54 7.14 -1.55 -2.19
C ALA A 54 6.26 -2.59 -2.89
N ASN A 55 5.37 -3.26 -2.16
CA ASN A 55 4.47 -4.25 -2.73
C ASN A 55 3.52 -3.65 -3.78
N GLN A 56 2.99 -2.46 -3.54
CA GLN A 56 2.12 -1.76 -4.49
C GLN A 56 2.91 -1.26 -5.72
N ALA A 57 4.13 -0.76 -5.54
CA ALA A 57 4.99 -0.36 -6.65
C ALA A 57 5.32 -1.54 -7.57
N ILE A 58 5.71 -2.68 -7.00
CA ILE A 58 5.99 -3.91 -7.74
C ILE A 58 4.73 -4.42 -8.46
N ALA A 59 3.57 -4.43 -7.79
CA ALA A 59 2.32 -4.86 -8.39
C ALA A 59 1.90 -3.96 -9.56
N ALA A 60 2.02 -2.64 -9.42
CA ALA A 60 1.71 -1.68 -10.47
C ALA A 60 2.65 -1.85 -11.69
N ALA A 61 3.96 -2.01 -11.47
CA ALA A 61 4.92 -2.22 -12.54
C ALA A 61 4.66 -3.55 -13.28
N ARG A 62 4.42 -4.65 -12.55
CA ARG A 62 4.06 -5.95 -13.13
C ARG A 62 2.74 -5.93 -13.90
N SER A 63 1.86 -4.98 -13.58
CA SER A 63 0.60 -4.75 -14.30
C SER A 63 0.76 -3.87 -15.53
N GLY A 64 2.00 -3.46 -15.89
CA GLY A 64 2.30 -2.65 -17.07
C GLY A 64 2.30 -1.15 -16.83
N GLY A 65 2.24 -0.68 -15.57
CA GLY A 65 2.38 0.73 -15.21
C GLY A 65 3.83 1.22 -15.35
N HIS A 66 4.01 2.49 -15.71
CA HIS A 66 5.29 3.19 -15.61
C HIS A 66 5.41 3.79 -14.21
N VAL A 67 6.14 3.11 -13.32
CA VAL A 67 6.14 3.40 -11.89
C VAL A 67 7.39 4.14 -11.46
N SER A 68 7.21 5.31 -10.82
CA SER A 68 8.25 5.96 -10.02
C SER A 68 7.97 5.68 -8.54
N PHE A 69 8.93 5.05 -7.85
CA PHE A 69 8.78 4.70 -6.44
C PHE A 69 9.54 5.66 -5.53
N ILE A 70 8.82 6.26 -4.61
CA ILE A 70 9.34 7.23 -3.64
C ILE A 70 9.34 6.58 -2.28
N SER A 71 10.53 6.35 -1.73
CA SER A 71 10.71 5.66 -0.45
C SER A 71 12.00 6.10 0.23
N CYS A 72 12.16 5.75 1.50
CA CYS A 72 13.40 5.93 2.24
C CYS A 72 13.93 4.56 2.70
N LEU A 73 15.19 4.30 2.39
CA LEU A 73 15.95 3.14 2.86
C LEU A 73 17.01 3.57 3.87
N GLY A 74 17.44 2.66 4.70
CA GLY A 74 18.62 2.83 5.53
C GLY A 74 19.91 2.82 4.72
N ASP A 75 21.02 3.15 5.37
CA ASP A 75 22.37 2.94 4.86
C ASP A 75 22.90 1.62 5.44
N ASP A 76 22.30 0.53 5.00
CA ASP A 76 22.54 -0.83 5.50
C ASP A 76 22.66 -1.86 4.35
N ALA A 77 22.97 -3.10 4.70
CA ALA A 77 23.20 -4.17 3.74
C ALA A 77 21.97 -4.52 2.85
N TYR A 78 20.78 -4.11 3.26
CA TYR A 78 19.55 -4.42 2.53
C TYR A 78 19.26 -3.41 1.40
N ALA A 79 19.70 -2.16 1.57
CA ALA A 79 19.34 -1.06 0.67
C ALA A 79 19.71 -1.34 -0.79
N ASP A 80 20.94 -1.80 -1.07
CA ASP A 80 21.39 -2.05 -2.44
C ASP A 80 20.63 -3.22 -3.09
N THR A 81 20.36 -4.27 -2.33
CA THR A 81 19.58 -5.42 -2.80
C THR A 81 18.14 -5.04 -3.13
N LEU A 82 17.51 -4.22 -2.28
CA LEU A 82 16.17 -3.71 -2.50
C LEU A 82 16.10 -2.82 -3.76
N ILE A 83 17.04 -1.88 -3.91
CA ILE A 83 17.10 -1.01 -5.10
C ILE A 83 17.26 -1.85 -6.36
N THR A 84 18.18 -2.83 -6.37
CA THR A 84 18.37 -3.74 -7.50
C THR A 84 17.09 -4.49 -7.84
N SER A 85 16.37 -5.02 -6.84
CA SER A 85 15.10 -5.72 -7.05
C SER A 85 14.02 -4.83 -7.66
N PHE A 86 13.98 -3.53 -7.30
CA PHE A 86 13.04 -2.58 -7.89
C PHE A 86 13.40 -2.27 -9.35
N VAL A 87 14.69 -2.05 -9.65
CA VAL A 87 15.17 -1.84 -11.02
C VAL A 87 14.87 -3.05 -11.90
N ASP A 88 15.11 -4.25 -11.41
CA ASP A 88 14.81 -5.50 -12.12
C ASP A 88 13.30 -5.68 -12.37
N SER A 89 12.47 -5.05 -11.54
CA SER A 89 11.01 -5.00 -11.70
C SER A 89 10.53 -3.89 -12.64
N GLY A 90 11.44 -3.10 -13.24
CA GLY A 90 11.13 -2.01 -14.16
C GLY A 90 10.63 -0.73 -13.45
N ILE A 91 10.95 -0.56 -12.17
CA ILE A 91 10.56 0.60 -11.37
C ILE A 91 11.65 1.67 -11.45
N ASP A 92 11.26 2.92 -11.67
CA ASP A 92 12.12 4.08 -11.52
C ASP A 92 12.40 4.33 -10.02
N VAL A 93 13.69 4.31 -9.66
CA VAL A 93 14.21 4.40 -8.28
C VAL A 93 14.90 5.72 -7.97
N ASP A 94 14.88 6.68 -8.88
CA ASP A 94 15.61 7.97 -8.75
C ASP A 94 15.17 8.77 -7.51
N TYR A 95 13.96 8.47 -6.99
CA TYR A 95 13.38 9.12 -5.82
C TYR A 95 13.50 8.28 -4.53
N ILE A 96 14.23 7.17 -4.56
CA ILE A 96 14.55 6.40 -3.35
C ILE A 96 15.75 7.03 -2.66
N GLN A 97 15.59 7.42 -1.41
CA GLN A 97 16.63 8.07 -0.63
C GLN A 97 17.27 7.10 0.36
N LYS A 98 18.61 6.99 0.32
CA LYS A 98 19.39 6.33 1.37
C LYS A 98 19.62 7.28 2.54
N CYS A 99 19.26 6.86 3.74
CA CYS A 99 19.29 7.66 4.95
C CYS A 99 20.42 7.21 5.87
N VAL A 100 21.53 7.96 5.85
CA VAL A 100 22.70 7.68 6.70
C VAL A 100 22.31 7.62 8.18
N ARG A 101 22.87 6.65 8.93
CA ARG A 101 22.63 6.38 10.36
C ARG A 101 21.20 5.92 10.69
N HIS A 102 20.43 5.48 9.71
CA HIS A 102 19.13 4.86 9.92
C HIS A 102 19.13 3.46 9.31
N SER A 103 18.36 2.56 9.88
CA SER A 103 18.09 1.25 9.30
C SER A 103 16.97 1.33 8.29
N THR A 104 16.97 0.46 7.30
CA THR A 104 15.77 0.14 6.51
C THR A 104 14.65 -0.33 7.44
N GLY A 105 13.40 -0.13 7.07
CA GLY A 105 12.27 -0.65 7.83
C GLY A 105 12.35 -2.17 7.99
N ILE A 106 12.03 -2.69 9.16
CA ILE A 106 12.07 -4.13 9.45
C ILE A 106 10.74 -4.55 10.06
N ALA A 107 10.17 -5.65 9.55
CA ALA A 107 9.08 -6.36 10.19
C ALA A 107 9.62 -7.67 10.80
N PHE A 108 9.44 -7.84 12.10
CA PHE A 108 9.70 -9.10 12.81
C PHE A 108 8.40 -9.89 12.83
N ILE A 109 8.38 -11.04 12.17
CA ILE A 109 7.16 -11.82 11.94
C ILE A 109 7.38 -13.22 12.51
N PHE A 110 6.60 -13.60 13.52
CA PHE A 110 6.50 -14.96 13.98
C PHE A 110 5.26 -15.59 13.37
N VAL A 111 5.40 -16.80 12.83
CA VAL A 111 4.30 -17.58 12.25
C VAL A 111 4.28 -18.95 12.90
N ALA A 112 3.24 -19.25 13.66
CA ALA A 112 3.04 -20.53 14.30
C ALA A 112 2.44 -21.57 13.33
N GLU A 113 2.62 -22.86 13.63
CA GLU A 113 2.10 -23.97 12.82
C GLU A 113 0.57 -23.93 12.66
N ASN A 114 -0.13 -23.39 13.65
CA ASN A 114 -1.60 -23.22 13.60
C ASN A 114 -2.07 -22.05 12.71
N GLY A 115 -1.12 -21.32 12.09
CA GLY A 115 -1.38 -20.15 11.23
C GLY A 115 -1.52 -18.83 11.98
N GLU A 116 -1.45 -18.80 13.31
CA GLU A 116 -1.37 -17.55 14.07
C GLU A 116 -0.06 -16.83 13.79
N ASN A 117 -0.10 -15.50 13.81
CA ASN A 117 1.09 -14.69 13.65
C ASN A 117 1.17 -13.56 14.67
N CYS A 118 2.41 -13.12 14.92
CA CYS A 118 2.70 -11.94 15.72
C CYS A 118 3.70 -11.08 14.95
N ILE A 119 3.39 -9.80 14.76
CA ILE A 119 4.18 -8.89 13.94
C ILE A 119 4.55 -7.66 14.75
N ALA A 120 5.85 -7.32 14.76
CA ALA A 120 6.34 -6.05 15.24
C ALA A 120 7.09 -5.34 14.12
N VAL A 121 6.77 -4.06 13.88
CA VAL A 121 7.41 -3.27 12.83
C VAL A 121 8.28 -2.20 13.45
N ALA A 122 9.57 -2.19 13.06
CA ALA A 122 10.48 -1.09 13.26
C ALA A 122 10.52 -0.26 11.96
N PRO A 123 9.89 0.92 11.90
CA PRO A 123 9.71 1.65 10.66
C PRO A 123 11.02 2.19 10.07
N GLY A 124 12.07 2.37 10.88
CA GLY A 124 13.38 2.81 10.40
C GLY A 124 13.31 4.07 9.53
N ALA A 125 13.94 4.00 8.37
CA ALA A 125 14.00 5.10 7.41
C ALA A 125 12.63 5.51 6.83
N ASN A 126 11.61 4.65 6.86
CA ASN A 126 10.26 5.02 6.42
C ASN A 126 9.74 6.26 7.16
N ASN A 127 10.10 6.45 8.43
CA ASN A 127 9.72 7.61 9.23
C ASN A 127 10.39 8.92 8.79
N LEU A 128 11.33 8.88 7.87
CA LEU A 128 12.05 10.05 7.38
C LEU A 128 11.43 10.64 6.10
N LEU A 129 10.41 9.99 5.55
CA LEU A 129 9.69 10.47 4.37
C LEU A 129 8.77 11.65 4.75
N ARG A 130 9.37 12.81 5.07
CA ARG A 130 8.69 14.02 5.57
C ARG A 130 9.51 15.29 5.34
N GLY A 131 8.86 16.45 5.53
CA GLY A 131 9.49 17.77 5.44
C GLY A 131 10.02 18.08 4.04
N GLU A 132 11.19 18.70 3.92
CA GLU A 132 11.80 19.13 2.66
C GLU A 132 11.95 18.00 1.62
N ARG A 133 12.03 16.73 2.07
CA ARG A 133 12.05 15.58 1.16
C ARG A 133 10.76 15.45 0.34
N MET A 134 9.64 15.89 0.90
CA MET A 134 8.36 15.86 0.19
C MET A 134 8.30 16.92 -0.91
N ASP A 135 8.94 18.07 -0.71
CA ASP A 135 8.93 19.16 -1.69
C ASP A 135 9.62 18.77 -2.99
N THR A 136 10.66 17.93 -2.92
CA THR A 136 11.41 17.47 -4.09
C THR A 136 10.62 16.56 -5.03
N ILE A 137 9.56 15.92 -4.52
CA ILE A 137 8.74 14.96 -5.29
C ILE A 137 7.46 15.56 -5.85
N LEU A 138 7.08 16.77 -5.43
CA LEU A 138 5.85 17.42 -5.89
C LEU A 138 5.76 17.55 -7.43
N PRO A 139 6.84 17.90 -8.17
CA PRO A 139 6.79 17.95 -9.63
C PRO A 139 6.46 16.60 -10.27
N VAL A 140 6.96 15.50 -9.70
CA VAL A 140 6.72 14.14 -10.22
C VAL A 140 5.27 13.74 -10.03
N ILE A 141 4.69 14.07 -8.87
CA ILE A 141 3.28 13.83 -8.58
C ILE A 141 2.37 14.60 -9.56
N LYS A 142 2.70 15.85 -9.85
CA LYS A 142 1.95 16.67 -10.79
C LYS A 142 1.91 16.12 -12.22
N GLU A 143 2.95 15.40 -12.63
CA GLU A 143 3.06 14.79 -13.97
C GLU A 143 2.48 13.37 -14.03
N ALA A 144 2.08 12.81 -12.89
CA ALA A 144 1.56 11.46 -12.80
C ALA A 144 0.07 11.38 -13.15
N ASP A 145 -0.34 10.26 -13.74
CA ASP A 145 -1.76 9.91 -13.92
C ASP A 145 -2.40 9.49 -12.58
N ALA A 146 -1.60 8.88 -11.66
CA ALA A 146 -2.08 8.46 -10.35
C ALA A 146 -0.98 8.48 -9.28
N LEU A 147 -1.39 8.82 -8.06
CA LEU A 147 -0.62 8.74 -6.83
C LEU A 147 -1.19 7.62 -5.94
N VAL A 148 -0.34 6.68 -5.53
CA VAL A 148 -0.71 5.54 -4.68
C VAL A 148 -0.08 5.70 -3.31
N LEU A 149 -0.89 5.61 -2.26
CA LEU A 149 -0.52 5.89 -0.87
C LEU A 149 -1.01 4.80 0.09
N GLN A 150 -0.28 4.65 1.22
CA GLN A 150 -0.62 3.82 2.36
C GLN A 150 -0.26 4.58 3.66
N LEU A 151 -0.41 3.96 4.84
CA LEU A 151 -0.16 4.62 6.13
C LEU A 151 1.06 4.06 6.90
N GLU A 152 2.04 3.47 6.19
CA GLU A 152 3.31 3.00 6.78
C GLU A 152 4.45 4.04 6.71
N ILE A 153 4.14 5.26 6.31
CA ILE A 153 5.00 6.44 6.36
C ILE A 153 4.38 7.49 7.29
N PRO A 154 5.06 8.59 7.61
CA PRO A 154 4.47 9.61 8.49
C PRO A 154 3.10 10.08 8.00
N TYR A 155 2.13 10.03 8.90
CA TYR A 155 0.73 10.32 8.60
C TYR A 155 0.52 11.72 8.00
N GLU A 156 1.22 12.70 8.55
CA GLU A 156 1.16 14.11 8.10
C GLU A 156 1.64 14.22 6.64
N SER A 157 2.62 13.42 6.25
CA SER A 157 3.11 13.38 4.87
C SER A 157 2.05 12.85 3.91
N VAL A 158 1.33 11.79 4.32
CA VAL A 158 0.23 11.23 3.52
C VAL A 158 -0.87 12.27 3.33
N ILE A 159 -1.27 12.97 4.40
CA ILE A 159 -2.29 14.02 4.33
C ILE A 159 -1.85 15.14 3.38
N SER A 160 -0.62 15.65 3.54
CA SER A 160 -0.08 16.73 2.69
C SER A 160 -0.01 16.31 1.21
N LEU A 161 0.36 15.04 0.93
CA LEU A 161 0.39 14.50 -0.43
C LEU A 161 -1.00 14.41 -1.05
N ILE A 162 -2.00 13.97 -0.29
CA ILE A 162 -3.39 13.92 -0.75
C ILE A 162 -3.88 15.34 -1.07
N GLU A 163 -3.63 16.30 -0.18
CA GLU A 163 -4.00 17.70 -0.41
C GLU A 163 -3.34 18.27 -1.66
N TYR A 164 -2.02 18.04 -1.82
CA TYR A 164 -1.30 18.52 -3.00
C TYR A 164 -1.80 17.86 -4.28
N ALA A 165 -1.87 16.53 -4.34
CA ALA A 165 -2.31 15.79 -5.52
C ALA A 165 -3.72 16.24 -5.98
N HIS A 166 -4.62 16.50 -5.04
CA HIS A 166 -5.93 17.06 -5.31
C HIS A 166 -5.87 18.45 -5.97
N THR A 167 -4.90 19.32 -5.59
CA THR A 167 -4.77 20.65 -6.19
C THR A 167 -4.23 20.63 -7.62
N VAL A 168 -3.54 19.55 -8.02
CA VAL A 168 -2.94 19.39 -9.36
C VAL A 168 -3.67 18.35 -10.23
N ASP A 169 -4.84 17.89 -9.76
CA ASP A 169 -5.74 16.95 -10.46
C ASP A 169 -5.10 15.58 -10.76
N THR A 170 -4.15 15.16 -9.94
CA THR A 170 -3.58 13.80 -10.00
C THR A 170 -4.51 12.83 -9.27
N LYS A 171 -4.90 11.71 -9.90
CA LYS A 171 -5.76 10.71 -9.27
C LYS A 171 -5.14 10.11 -8.02
N ILE A 172 -5.90 10.02 -6.94
CA ILE A 172 -5.43 9.55 -5.63
C ILE A 172 -6.00 8.18 -5.32
N ILE A 173 -5.12 7.20 -5.14
CA ILE A 173 -5.44 5.84 -4.71
C ILE A 173 -4.90 5.67 -3.29
N LEU A 174 -5.77 5.43 -2.33
CA LEU A 174 -5.41 5.27 -0.93
C LEU A 174 -5.81 3.89 -0.41
N ASN A 175 -4.82 3.18 0.15
CA ASN A 175 -5.06 2.06 1.05
C ASN A 175 -4.71 2.48 2.47
N PRO A 176 -5.68 2.75 3.37
CA PRO A 176 -5.42 3.29 4.70
C PRO A 176 -4.92 2.22 5.69
N ALA A 177 -3.92 1.47 5.29
CA ALA A 177 -3.28 0.40 6.03
C ALA A 177 -1.85 0.81 6.51
N PRO A 178 -1.47 0.56 7.78
CA PRO A 178 -2.29 0.02 8.86
C PRO A 178 -3.44 0.96 9.24
N ALA A 179 -4.55 0.38 9.69
CA ALA A 179 -5.79 1.09 9.96
C ALA A 179 -5.59 2.31 10.88
N LYS A 180 -5.97 3.50 10.39
CA LYS A 180 -5.99 4.77 11.14
C LYS A 180 -7.23 5.58 10.75
N GLN A 181 -7.72 6.38 11.68
CA GLN A 181 -8.78 7.34 11.35
C GLN A 181 -8.26 8.42 10.41
N ILE A 182 -9.03 8.73 9.38
CA ILE A 182 -8.75 9.77 8.40
C ILE A 182 -9.92 10.75 8.40
N PRO A 183 -9.67 12.07 8.49
CA PRO A 183 -10.73 13.07 8.44
C PRO A 183 -11.55 12.97 7.15
N SER A 184 -12.87 13.15 7.25
CA SER A 184 -13.78 13.06 6.08
C SER A 184 -13.38 13.98 4.95
N TYR A 185 -12.92 15.20 5.24
CA TYR A 185 -12.49 16.17 4.22
C TYR A 185 -11.26 15.71 3.40
N ILE A 186 -10.45 14.77 3.96
CA ILE A 186 -9.34 14.11 3.24
C ILE A 186 -9.87 12.96 2.39
N LEU A 187 -10.77 12.13 2.96
CA LEU A 187 -11.38 11.02 2.22
C LEU A 187 -12.18 11.51 1.00
N GLU A 188 -12.77 12.70 1.06
CA GLU A 188 -13.45 13.34 -0.06
C GLU A 188 -12.52 13.70 -1.24
N LYS A 189 -11.20 13.81 -1.00
CA LYS A 189 -10.20 14.07 -2.04
C LYS A 189 -9.68 12.81 -2.72
N VAL A 190 -9.90 11.64 -2.11
CA VAL A 190 -9.43 10.33 -2.62
C VAL A 190 -10.35 9.86 -3.74
N ASP A 191 -9.78 9.42 -4.85
CA ASP A 191 -10.55 8.89 -6.00
C ASP A 191 -10.85 7.40 -5.84
N ILE A 192 -9.88 6.62 -5.37
CA ILE A 192 -10.04 5.18 -5.15
C ILE A 192 -9.60 4.86 -3.72
N LEU A 193 -10.54 4.36 -2.92
CA LEU A 193 -10.31 3.94 -1.54
C LEU A 193 -10.33 2.41 -1.48
N ILE A 194 -9.21 1.81 -1.05
CA ILE A 194 -9.06 0.35 -0.97
C ILE A 194 -8.95 -0.03 0.51
N LEU A 195 -9.87 -0.86 0.98
CA LEU A 195 -10.05 -1.20 2.39
C LEU A 195 -10.19 -2.71 2.57
N ASN A 196 -9.73 -3.22 3.70
CA ASN A 196 -10.20 -4.48 4.24
C ASN A 196 -11.34 -4.24 5.27
N GLU A 197 -11.86 -5.32 5.86
CA GLU A 197 -12.96 -5.25 6.82
C GLU A 197 -12.60 -4.42 8.06
N THR A 198 -11.38 -4.57 8.59
CA THR A 198 -10.90 -3.82 9.76
C THR A 198 -10.77 -2.32 9.47
N GLU A 199 -10.20 -1.99 8.33
CA GLU A 199 -10.03 -0.61 7.87
C GLU A 199 -11.38 0.05 7.61
N ALA A 200 -12.32 -0.69 7.02
CA ALA A 200 -13.69 -0.23 6.77
C ALA A 200 -14.43 0.11 8.06
N MET A 201 -14.35 -0.75 9.08
CA MET A 201 -14.95 -0.48 10.41
C MET A 201 -14.37 0.79 11.04
N LEU A 202 -13.05 0.97 10.96
CA LEU A 202 -12.42 2.15 11.54
C LEU A 202 -12.80 3.44 10.81
N ILE A 203 -12.85 3.42 9.48
CA ILE A 203 -13.26 4.58 8.66
C ILE A 203 -14.75 4.91 8.85
N ALA A 204 -15.59 3.90 9.04
CA ALA A 204 -17.00 4.08 9.35
C ALA A 204 -17.25 4.59 10.79
N GLY A 205 -16.28 4.40 11.68
CA GLY A 205 -16.40 4.74 13.11
C GLY A 205 -17.38 3.86 13.88
N GLN A 206 -17.72 2.70 13.34
CA GLN A 206 -18.68 1.75 13.94
C GLN A 206 -18.40 0.32 13.49
N SER A 207 -18.96 -0.65 14.24
CA SER A 207 -18.99 -2.05 13.79
C SER A 207 -19.89 -2.18 12.56
N LEU A 208 -19.45 -3.00 11.60
CA LEU A 208 -20.16 -3.27 10.36
C LEU A 208 -20.48 -4.78 10.28
N ASP A 209 -21.65 -5.10 9.76
CA ASP A 209 -22.02 -6.47 9.42
C ASP A 209 -21.73 -6.74 7.95
N PHE A 210 -20.69 -7.53 7.69
CA PHE A 210 -20.22 -7.85 6.33
C PHE A 210 -21.06 -8.94 5.62
N SER A 211 -22.30 -9.17 6.05
CA SER A 211 -23.29 -9.97 5.28
C SER A 211 -23.70 -9.30 3.98
N GLU A 212 -23.71 -7.95 3.93
CA GLU A 212 -24.07 -7.12 2.77
C GLU A 212 -22.92 -6.18 2.36
N PRO A 213 -21.80 -6.73 1.83
CA PRO A 213 -20.56 -5.97 1.63
C PRO A 213 -20.69 -4.84 0.61
N ILE A 214 -21.59 -4.97 -0.38
CA ILE A 214 -21.86 -3.90 -1.36
C ILE A 214 -22.49 -2.69 -0.66
N GLY A 215 -23.45 -2.92 0.24
CA GLY A 215 -24.08 -1.86 1.02
C GLY A 215 -23.07 -1.13 1.91
N ILE A 216 -22.13 -1.87 2.50
CA ILE A 216 -21.03 -1.28 3.29
C ILE A 216 -20.13 -0.43 2.40
N ALA A 217 -19.62 -0.96 1.29
CA ALA A 217 -18.75 -0.22 0.38
C ALA A 217 -19.44 1.06 -0.12
N ARG A 218 -20.74 1.00 -0.40
CA ARG A 218 -21.55 2.17 -0.79
C ARG A 218 -21.62 3.22 0.32
N SER A 219 -21.79 2.81 1.58
CA SER A 219 -21.83 3.73 2.74
C SER A 219 -20.50 4.44 3.00
N LEU A 220 -19.41 3.92 2.46
CA LEU A 220 -18.07 4.50 2.57
C LEU A 220 -17.73 5.53 1.48
N LEU A 221 -18.54 5.63 0.42
CA LEU A 221 -18.41 6.69 -0.57
C LEU A 221 -18.61 8.06 0.10
N ARG A 222 -17.76 9.01 -0.25
CA ARG A 222 -17.76 10.38 0.30
C ARG A 222 -18.14 11.44 -0.73
N ARG A 223 -18.03 11.11 -2.03
CA ARG A 223 -18.40 12.00 -3.13
C ARG A 223 -18.75 11.21 -4.39
N VAL A 224 -19.44 11.88 -5.31
CA VAL A 224 -19.68 11.40 -6.69
C VAL A 224 -18.34 11.18 -7.42
N GLY A 225 -18.25 10.13 -8.20
CA GLY A 225 -17.04 9.75 -8.95
C GLY A 225 -15.97 9.02 -8.13
N GLN A 226 -16.20 8.81 -6.84
CA GLN A 226 -15.30 7.99 -6.01
C GLN A 226 -15.54 6.50 -6.23
N VAL A 227 -14.48 5.71 -6.13
CA VAL A 227 -14.55 4.24 -6.14
C VAL A 227 -14.12 3.71 -4.77
N VAL A 228 -14.90 2.80 -4.21
CA VAL A 228 -14.54 2.03 -3.01
C VAL A 228 -14.34 0.58 -3.40
N ILE A 229 -13.18 0.03 -3.04
CA ILE A 229 -12.85 -1.38 -3.19
C ILE A 229 -12.71 -1.98 -1.78
N LEU A 230 -13.60 -2.90 -1.44
CA LEU A 230 -13.58 -3.60 -0.16
C LEU A 230 -13.09 -5.04 -0.38
N THR A 231 -11.96 -5.39 0.22
CA THR A 231 -11.39 -6.74 0.16
C THR A 231 -11.94 -7.58 1.33
N LEU A 232 -12.29 -8.84 1.04
CA LEU A 232 -13.03 -9.73 1.94
C LEU A 232 -12.31 -11.08 2.14
N GLY A 233 -10.98 -11.08 2.01
CA GLY A 233 -10.17 -12.30 2.11
C GLY A 233 -10.62 -13.37 1.12
N GLU A 234 -10.90 -14.56 1.60
CA GLU A 234 -11.35 -15.71 0.77
C GLU A 234 -12.67 -15.47 0.02
N LYS A 235 -13.48 -14.50 0.44
CA LYS A 235 -14.72 -14.13 -0.25
C LYS A 235 -14.48 -13.20 -1.46
N GLY A 236 -13.23 -12.82 -1.72
CA GLY A 236 -12.87 -11.96 -2.83
C GLY A 236 -12.94 -10.48 -2.51
N SER A 237 -13.58 -9.69 -3.34
CA SER A 237 -13.73 -8.24 -3.16
C SER A 237 -15.01 -7.70 -3.78
N VAL A 238 -15.43 -6.52 -3.33
CA VAL A 238 -16.48 -5.74 -3.99
C VAL A 238 -15.92 -4.39 -4.44
N ILE A 239 -16.41 -3.92 -5.58
CA ILE A 239 -16.09 -2.61 -6.15
C ILE A 239 -17.41 -1.85 -6.28
N VAL A 240 -17.44 -0.65 -5.73
CA VAL A 240 -18.63 0.21 -5.75
C VAL A 240 -18.26 1.63 -6.15
N SER A 241 -19.01 2.18 -7.08
CA SER A 241 -19.01 3.59 -7.46
C SER A 241 -20.44 4.04 -7.72
N ASP A 242 -20.64 5.28 -8.19
CA ASP A 242 -21.97 5.76 -8.59
C ASP A 242 -22.55 4.99 -9.78
N GLU A 243 -21.65 4.46 -10.64
CA GLU A 243 -22.03 3.82 -11.91
C GLU A 243 -21.95 2.30 -11.88
N MET A 244 -21.24 1.73 -10.89
CA MET A 244 -20.91 0.31 -10.88
C MET A 244 -20.96 -0.29 -9.48
N GLU A 245 -21.49 -1.51 -9.42
CA GLU A 245 -21.40 -2.42 -8.30
C GLU A 245 -21.01 -3.79 -8.80
N LYS A 246 -19.91 -4.31 -8.32
CA LYS A 246 -19.39 -5.60 -8.74
C LYS A 246 -18.76 -6.36 -7.59
N GLN A 247 -19.16 -7.61 -7.45
CA GLN A 247 -18.45 -8.56 -6.61
C GLN A 247 -17.52 -9.41 -7.46
N ILE A 248 -16.28 -9.56 -7.02
CA ILE A 248 -15.24 -10.35 -7.68
C ILE A 248 -14.87 -11.49 -6.71
N PRO A 249 -15.07 -12.76 -7.10
CA PRO A 249 -14.68 -13.89 -6.26
C PRO A 249 -13.15 -13.97 -6.11
N SER A 250 -12.67 -14.57 -5.01
CA SER A 250 -11.26 -14.90 -4.88
C SER A 250 -10.87 -16.03 -5.84
N TYR A 251 -9.58 -16.08 -6.19
CA TYR A 251 -9.04 -17.27 -6.82
C TYR A 251 -8.78 -18.34 -5.75
N VAL A 252 -9.03 -19.59 -6.11
CA VAL A 252 -8.62 -20.73 -5.29
C VAL A 252 -7.12 -20.91 -5.51
N VAL A 253 -6.33 -20.76 -4.45
CA VAL A 253 -4.87 -20.93 -4.45
C VAL A 253 -4.52 -22.25 -3.79
#